data_fc75e0a96119ae8a934f6a01dc7bb455
#
_entry.id   fc75e0a96119ae8a934f6a01dc7bb455
#
_cell.length_a   1.000
_cell.length_b   1.000
_cell.length_c   1.000
_cell.angle_alpha   90.00
_cell.angle_beta   90.00
_cell.angle_gamma   90.00
#
_symmetry.space_group_name_H-M   'P 1'
#
loop_
_entity.id
_entity.type
_entity.pdbx_description
1 polymer ?
#
loop_
_entity_poly.entity_id
_entity_poly.type
_entity_poly.pdbx_seq_one_letter_code
_entity_poly.pdbx_strand_id
1 'polypeptide(L)'
;GSFEDELFELVQNLLVDIKISNPISRIRAFKSIHWAKRWANPNLNIFSKYTEMYIPFYSDEICNFICSTPEKYLKNRKVQIEYIKSKAPTLARIPWQEYDLDLYQFQYFNSIYFPRRVYRYGKRIIREKILKKPRLITRNYELQFLGKNNEKKLEKWLFNNPKISSIIPFDILSEYYGKFKNVDPVKYSHPLSMLLTFSLWCHKNNSIKD
;
A
#
# COMPACT_ATOMS: atom_id res chain seq x y z
N GLY A 1 26.28 -9.53 1.20
CA GLY A 1 25.28 -8.79 1.96
C GLY A 1 23.91 -9.41 1.80
N SER A 2 23.05 -9.23 2.75
CA SER A 2 21.65 -9.64 2.59
C SER A 2 20.93 -8.62 1.70
N PHE A 3 19.82 -9.02 1.06
CA PHE A 3 18.96 -8.09 0.32
C PHE A 3 18.49 -6.90 1.20
N GLU A 4 18.34 -7.11 2.50
CA GLU A 4 17.99 -6.06 3.45
C GLU A 4 19.10 -5.02 3.59
N ASP A 5 20.37 -5.43 3.62
CA ASP A 5 21.53 -4.54 3.70
C ASP A 5 21.65 -3.67 2.45
N GLU A 6 21.49 -4.28 1.26
CA GLU A 6 21.51 -3.56 -0.02
C GLU A 6 20.36 -2.55 -0.12
N LEU A 7 19.16 -2.94 0.33
CA LEU A 7 18.00 -2.06 0.35
C LEU A 7 18.20 -0.89 1.33
N PHE A 8 18.79 -1.16 2.49
CA PHE A 8 19.08 -0.14 3.49
C PHE A 8 20.09 0.88 2.98
N GLU A 9 21.17 0.42 2.34
CA GLU A 9 22.18 1.28 1.73
C GLU A 9 21.58 2.14 0.61
N LEU A 10 20.77 1.54 -0.27
CA LEU A 10 20.06 2.28 -1.31
C LEU A 10 19.18 3.40 -0.73
N VAL A 11 18.40 3.08 0.31
CA VAL A 11 17.51 4.08 0.95
C VAL A 11 18.33 5.18 1.63
N GLN A 12 19.45 4.85 2.29
CA GLN A 12 20.33 5.85 2.89
C GLN A 12 20.90 6.80 1.82
N ASN A 13 21.42 6.28 0.72
CA ASN A 13 21.96 7.09 -0.37
C ASN A 13 20.91 8.03 -0.95
N LEU A 14 19.70 7.54 -1.20
CA LEU A 14 18.60 8.36 -1.68
C LEU A 14 18.15 9.45 -0.69
N LEU A 15 18.29 9.20 0.62
CA LEU A 15 17.99 10.20 1.67
C LEU A 15 19.07 11.27 1.79
N VAL A 16 20.33 10.92 1.58
CA VAL A 16 21.46 11.86 1.62
C VAL A 16 21.34 12.90 0.51
N ASP A 17 20.84 12.51 -0.66
CA ASP A 17 20.63 13.43 -1.79
C ASP A 17 19.58 14.51 -1.53
N ILE A 18 18.70 14.29 -0.56
CA ILE A 18 17.66 15.25 -0.19
C ILE A 18 18.23 16.26 0.81
N LYS A 19 18.54 17.46 0.34
CA LYS A 19 19.18 18.54 1.12
C LYS A 19 18.19 19.28 2.02
N ILE A 20 17.46 18.54 2.87
CA ILE A 20 16.52 19.08 3.86
C ILE A 20 17.04 18.71 5.24
N SER A 21 17.31 19.73 6.09
CA SER A 21 17.86 19.54 7.44
C SER A 21 16.88 18.85 8.40
N ASN A 22 15.60 19.22 8.34
CA ASN A 22 14.58 18.62 9.20
C ASN A 22 14.30 17.15 8.80
N PRO A 23 14.53 16.17 9.69
CA PRO A 23 14.39 14.74 9.36
C PRO A 23 12.98 14.35 8.89
N ILE A 24 11.93 14.92 9.49
CA ILE A 24 10.55 14.59 9.15
C ILE A 24 10.19 15.14 7.75
N SER A 25 10.60 16.36 7.47
CA SER A 25 10.43 16.96 6.15
C SER A 25 11.23 16.22 5.08
N ARG A 26 12.43 15.73 5.42
CA ARG A 26 13.25 14.89 4.54
C ARG A 26 12.55 13.58 4.19
N ILE A 27 11.96 12.89 5.16
CA ILE A 27 11.20 11.65 4.94
C ILE A 27 9.96 11.93 4.08
N ARG A 28 9.29 13.07 4.25
CA ARG A 28 8.15 13.46 3.39
C ARG A 28 8.58 13.68 1.95
N ALA A 29 9.67 14.43 1.76
CA ALA A 29 10.23 14.65 0.44
C ALA A 29 10.64 13.32 -0.22
N PHE A 30 11.29 12.43 0.52
CA PHE A 30 11.62 11.10 0.06
C PHE A 30 10.38 10.33 -0.42
N LYS A 31 9.30 10.33 0.36
CA LYS A 31 8.03 9.69 -0.05
C LYS A 31 7.46 10.31 -1.33
N SER A 32 7.48 11.63 -1.44
CA SER A 32 6.96 12.32 -2.63
C SER A 32 7.80 12.03 -3.87
N ILE A 33 9.12 12.06 -3.76
CA ILE A 33 10.04 11.87 -4.87
C ILE A 33 10.09 10.40 -5.33
N HIS A 34 10.15 9.45 -4.39
CA HIS A 34 10.42 8.05 -4.71
C HIS A 34 9.17 7.18 -4.66
N TRP A 35 8.37 7.25 -3.59
CA TRP A 35 7.20 6.39 -3.43
C TRP A 35 6.04 6.83 -4.33
N ALA A 36 5.75 8.13 -4.42
CA ALA A 36 4.64 8.61 -5.23
C ALA A 36 4.83 8.25 -6.71
N LYS A 37 6.02 8.45 -7.26
CA LYS A 37 6.32 8.10 -8.66
C LYS A 37 6.21 6.61 -8.94
N ARG A 38 6.65 5.76 -8.01
CA ARG A 38 6.73 4.30 -8.21
C ARG A 38 5.45 3.56 -7.85
N TRP A 39 4.63 4.14 -6.99
CA TRP A 39 3.43 3.49 -6.50
C TRP A 39 2.14 4.25 -6.83
N ALA A 40 2.04 5.52 -6.47
CA ALA A 40 0.81 6.29 -6.67
C ALA A 40 0.54 6.54 -8.15
N ASN A 41 1.51 7.06 -8.91
CA ASN A 41 1.33 7.37 -10.32
C ASN A 41 0.98 6.15 -11.18
N PRO A 42 1.64 4.98 -11.08
CA PRO A 42 1.24 3.80 -11.85
C PRO A 42 -0.19 3.35 -11.57
N ASN A 43 -0.64 3.42 -10.30
CA ASN A 43 -2.02 3.08 -9.97
C ASN A 43 -3.03 4.07 -10.57
N LEU A 44 -2.69 5.34 -10.64
CA LEU A 44 -3.53 6.37 -11.25
C LEU A 44 -3.56 6.24 -12.78
N ASN A 45 -2.43 5.92 -13.40
CA ASN A 45 -2.31 5.74 -14.84
C ASN A 45 -3.21 4.60 -15.39
N ILE A 46 -3.59 3.63 -14.57
CA ILE A 46 -4.58 2.61 -14.96
C ILE A 46 -5.92 3.26 -15.31
N PHE A 47 -6.31 4.25 -14.54
CA PHE A 47 -7.59 4.97 -14.74
C PHE A 47 -7.50 6.02 -15.86
N SER A 48 -6.33 6.61 -16.10
CA SER A 48 -6.14 7.64 -17.14
C SER A 48 -6.44 7.14 -18.56
N LYS A 49 -6.44 5.81 -18.75
CA LYS A 49 -6.86 5.18 -20.02
C LYS A 49 -8.35 5.38 -20.34
N TYR A 50 -9.17 5.59 -19.29
CA TYR A 50 -10.63 5.61 -19.41
C TYR A 50 -11.24 6.96 -19.03
N THR A 51 -10.50 7.79 -18.30
CA THR A 51 -10.96 9.09 -17.80
C THR A 51 -9.80 10.03 -17.57
N GLU A 52 -10.05 11.34 -17.65
CA GLU A 52 -9.08 12.33 -17.18
C GLU A 52 -8.96 12.26 -15.66
N MET A 53 -7.72 12.19 -15.19
CA MET A 53 -7.40 12.12 -13.78
C MET A 53 -6.98 13.48 -13.26
N TYR A 54 -7.81 14.05 -12.41
CA TYR A 54 -7.47 15.27 -11.68
C TYR A 54 -7.10 14.92 -10.24
N ILE A 55 -5.90 15.32 -9.82
CA ILE A 55 -5.37 15.04 -8.49
C ILE A 55 -5.14 16.40 -7.78
N PRO A 56 -6.12 16.93 -7.05
CA PRO A 56 -6.03 18.25 -6.43
C PRO A 56 -4.80 18.39 -5.52
N PHE A 57 -4.42 17.33 -4.83
CA PHE A 57 -3.28 17.34 -3.89
C PHE A 57 -1.90 17.52 -4.56
N TYR A 58 -1.82 17.45 -5.89
CA TYR A 58 -0.59 17.71 -6.65
C TYR A 58 -0.62 19.06 -7.37
N SER A 59 -1.65 19.90 -7.11
CA SER A 59 -1.58 21.28 -7.60
C SER A 59 -0.48 22.07 -6.88
N ASP A 60 0.18 22.96 -7.59
CA ASP A 60 1.28 23.77 -7.05
C ASP A 60 0.84 24.56 -5.81
N GLU A 61 -0.38 25.06 -5.79
CA GLU A 61 -0.96 25.79 -4.66
C GLU A 61 -1.02 24.96 -3.40
N ILE A 62 -1.53 23.71 -3.49
CA ILE A 62 -1.61 22.82 -2.35
C ILE A 62 -0.24 22.31 -1.94
N CYS A 63 0.64 22.02 -2.88
CA CYS A 63 2.02 21.64 -2.60
C CYS A 63 2.75 22.76 -1.85
N ASN A 64 2.67 24.01 -2.32
CA ASN A 64 3.28 25.17 -1.67
C ASN A 64 2.69 25.41 -0.28
N PHE A 65 1.37 25.31 -0.13
CA PHE A 65 0.70 25.41 1.18
C PHE A 65 1.23 24.34 2.16
N ILE A 66 1.30 23.09 1.74
CA ILE A 66 1.80 22.00 2.60
C ILE A 66 3.27 22.20 2.94
N CYS A 67 4.10 22.61 1.98
CA CYS A 67 5.53 22.85 2.20
C CYS A 67 5.78 24.03 3.16
N SER A 68 4.94 25.07 3.14
CA SER A 68 5.02 26.21 4.04
C SER A 68 4.35 25.98 5.41
N THR A 69 3.53 24.93 5.55
CA THR A 69 2.79 24.67 6.78
C THR A 69 3.71 24.03 7.84
N PRO A 70 3.79 24.62 9.07
CA PRO A 70 4.57 24.04 10.15
C PRO A 70 4.15 22.60 10.49
N GLU A 71 5.15 21.75 10.78
CA GLU A 71 4.99 20.32 11.04
C GLU A 71 3.91 19.98 12.07
N LYS A 72 3.79 20.77 13.14
CA LYS A 72 2.81 20.57 14.21
C LYS A 72 1.34 20.53 13.71
N TYR A 73 1.07 21.18 12.58
CA TYR A 73 -0.26 21.20 11.97
C TYR A 73 -0.48 20.07 10.95
N LEU A 74 0.61 19.58 10.34
CA LEU A 74 0.56 18.46 9.41
C LEU A 74 0.50 17.11 10.11
N LYS A 75 1.04 17.03 11.35
CA LYS A 75 1.02 15.80 12.16
C LYS A 75 -0.42 15.33 12.40
N ASN A 76 -0.63 14.02 12.28
CA ASN A 76 -1.93 13.36 12.50
C ASN A 76 -3.06 13.92 11.62
N ARG A 77 -2.74 14.45 10.44
CA ARG A 77 -3.69 15.04 9.49
C ARG A 77 -4.51 16.22 10.07
N LYS A 78 -3.94 16.94 11.01
CA LYS A 78 -4.68 17.99 11.75
C LYS A 78 -5.30 19.04 10.83
N VAL A 79 -4.53 19.54 9.85
CA VAL A 79 -5.03 20.52 8.87
C VAL A 79 -6.21 19.97 8.09
N GLN A 80 -6.11 18.74 7.56
CA GLN A 80 -7.21 18.13 6.80
C GLN A 80 -8.45 17.94 7.66
N ILE A 81 -8.29 17.49 8.90
CA ILE A 81 -9.39 17.27 9.84
C ILE A 81 -10.09 18.58 10.16
N GLU A 82 -9.35 19.63 10.51
CA GLU A 82 -9.93 20.94 10.83
C GLU A 82 -10.57 21.59 9.60
N TYR A 83 -9.99 21.43 8.43
CA TYR A 83 -10.59 21.89 7.18
C TYR A 83 -11.95 21.21 6.93
N ILE A 84 -12.04 19.88 7.06
CA ILE A 84 -13.29 19.14 6.85
C ILE A 84 -14.35 19.55 7.90
N LYS A 85 -13.95 19.68 9.16
CA LYS A 85 -14.85 20.16 10.23
C LYS A 85 -15.45 21.54 9.94
N SER A 86 -14.61 22.44 9.40
CA SER A 86 -15.01 23.81 9.09
C SER A 86 -15.87 23.91 7.83
N LYS A 87 -15.48 23.20 6.76
CA LYS A 87 -16.10 23.37 5.43
C LYS A 87 -17.19 22.35 5.13
N ALA A 88 -17.17 21.21 5.77
CA ALA A 88 -18.12 20.12 5.57
C ALA A 88 -18.47 19.40 6.88
N PRO A 89 -19.13 20.07 7.84
CA PRO A 89 -19.42 19.53 9.17
C PRO A 89 -20.27 18.26 9.15
N THR A 90 -21.14 18.10 8.17
CA THR A 90 -21.90 16.85 7.97
C THR A 90 -21.02 15.69 7.59
N LEU A 91 -20.05 15.91 6.70
CA LEU A 91 -19.05 14.91 6.32
C LEU A 91 -18.14 14.56 7.51
N ALA A 92 -17.79 15.54 8.35
CA ALA A 92 -16.97 15.33 9.55
C ALA A 92 -17.62 14.40 10.58
N ARG A 93 -18.96 14.22 10.55
CA ARG A 93 -19.71 13.30 11.42
C ARG A 93 -19.78 11.87 10.90
N ILE A 94 -19.36 11.61 9.67
CA ILE A 94 -19.28 10.25 9.14
C ILE A 94 -18.13 9.52 9.82
N PRO A 95 -18.36 8.31 10.39
CA PRO A 95 -17.30 7.55 11.03
C PRO A 95 -16.15 7.22 10.06
N TRP A 96 -14.94 7.54 10.47
CA TRP A 96 -13.75 7.14 9.73
C TRP A 96 -13.53 5.65 9.89
N GLN A 97 -13.60 4.90 8.79
CA GLN A 97 -13.56 3.45 8.76
C GLN A 97 -12.40 2.82 9.56
N GLU A 98 -11.22 3.42 9.52
CA GLU A 98 -10.04 2.89 10.21
C GLU A 98 -10.18 2.93 11.74
N TYR A 99 -10.82 3.98 12.26
CA TYR A 99 -10.91 4.25 13.70
C TYR A 99 -12.31 3.98 14.26
N ASP A 100 -13.33 3.92 13.40
CA ASP A 100 -14.74 3.79 13.77
C ASP A 100 -15.18 4.93 14.70
N LEU A 101 -14.66 6.12 14.42
CA LEU A 101 -14.92 7.38 15.10
C LEU A 101 -15.10 8.48 14.07
N ASP A 102 -15.98 9.42 14.33
CA ASP A 102 -16.07 10.63 13.53
C ASP A 102 -14.87 11.58 13.79
N LEU A 103 -14.72 12.64 12.99
CA LEU A 103 -13.58 13.53 13.10
C LEU A 103 -13.61 14.39 14.38
N TYR A 104 -14.77 14.60 14.99
CA TYR A 104 -14.89 15.31 16.29
C TYR A 104 -14.44 14.40 17.43
N GLN A 105 -14.75 13.12 17.38
CA GLN A 105 -14.33 12.11 18.34
C GLN A 105 -12.86 11.77 18.22
N PHE A 106 -12.32 11.82 16.99
CA PHE A 106 -10.93 11.42 16.70
C PHE A 106 -9.91 12.25 17.48
N GLN A 107 -10.17 13.50 17.77
CA GLN A 107 -9.27 14.33 18.59
C GLN A 107 -9.03 13.75 19.99
N TYR A 108 -9.99 12.98 20.51
CA TYR A 108 -9.91 12.33 21.82
C TYR A 108 -9.49 10.87 21.75
N PHE A 109 -9.01 10.41 20.59
CA PHE A 109 -8.68 9.00 20.34
C PHE A 109 -7.64 8.42 21.31
N ASN A 110 -6.67 9.22 21.72
CA ASN A 110 -5.62 8.82 22.67
C ASN A 110 -5.96 9.15 24.14
N SER A 111 -7.10 9.72 24.43
CA SER A 111 -7.58 10.07 25.77
C SER A 111 -8.85 9.31 26.10
N ILE A 112 -10.00 9.93 25.91
CA ILE A 112 -11.32 9.37 26.30
C ILE A 112 -11.62 8.04 25.57
N TYR A 113 -11.21 7.90 24.30
CA TYR A 113 -11.43 6.68 23.52
C TYR A 113 -10.31 5.64 23.62
N PHE A 114 -9.30 5.87 24.46
CA PHE A 114 -8.23 4.92 24.70
C PHE A 114 -8.72 3.52 25.18
N PRO A 115 -9.67 3.42 26.14
CA PRO A 115 -10.21 2.12 26.56
C PRO A 115 -10.87 1.36 25.41
N ARG A 116 -11.61 2.05 24.51
CA ARG A 116 -12.21 1.43 23.33
C ARG A 116 -11.13 0.88 22.37
N ARG A 117 -10.02 1.60 22.21
CA ARG A 117 -8.88 1.15 21.43
C ARG A 117 -8.27 -0.13 22.00
N VAL A 118 -8.05 -0.19 23.30
CA VAL A 118 -7.53 -1.38 24.01
C VAL A 118 -8.49 -2.55 23.85
N TYR A 119 -9.79 -2.33 24.03
CA TYR A 119 -10.82 -3.35 23.82
C TYR A 119 -10.80 -3.92 22.39
N ARG A 120 -10.75 -3.05 21.37
CA ARG A 120 -10.68 -3.50 19.96
C ARG A 120 -9.40 -4.30 19.68
N TYR A 121 -8.28 -3.87 20.23
CA TYR A 121 -7.01 -4.60 20.12
C TYR A 121 -7.08 -5.96 20.79
N GLY A 122 -7.59 -6.03 22.02
CA GLY A 122 -7.80 -7.29 22.76
C GLY A 122 -8.75 -8.25 22.02
N LYS A 123 -9.89 -7.74 21.54
CA LYS A 123 -10.83 -8.53 20.72
C LYS A 123 -10.16 -9.10 19.45
N ARG A 124 -9.28 -8.32 18.81
CA ARG A 124 -8.52 -8.82 17.66
C ARG A 124 -7.55 -9.93 18.03
N ILE A 125 -6.79 -9.78 19.13
CA ILE A 125 -5.86 -10.81 19.60
C ILE A 125 -6.61 -12.10 19.95
N ILE A 126 -7.71 -12.00 20.68
CA ILE A 126 -8.54 -13.16 21.03
C ILE A 126 -9.02 -13.87 19.78
N ARG A 127 -9.53 -13.10 18.80
CA ARG A 127 -10.00 -13.67 17.54
C ARG A 127 -8.89 -14.37 16.75
N GLU A 128 -7.73 -13.71 16.58
CA GLU A 128 -6.64 -14.20 15.72
C GLU A 128 -5.82 -15.30 16.40
N LYS A 129 -5.49 -15.14 17.68
CA LYS A 129 -4.60 -16.08 18.40
C LYS A 129 -5.32 -17.19 19.15
N ILE A 130 -6.45 -16.89 19.77
CA ILE A 130 -7.18 -17.87 20.58
C ILE A 130 -8.19 -18.62 19.71
N LEU A 131 -9.05 -17.92 18.99
CA LEU A 131 -10.07 -18.53 18.13
C LEU A 131 -9.53 -18.97 16.78
N LYS A 132 -8.24 -18.73 16.49
CA LYS A 132 -7.58 -19.07 15.21
C LYS A 132 -8.36 -18.64 13.97
N LYS A 133 -9.20 -17.61 14.09
CA LYS A 133 -9.94 -17.07 12.96
C LYS A 133 -9.01 -16.23 12.09
N PRO A 134 -9.13 -16.30 10.76
CA PRO A 134 -8.29 -15.52 9.87
C PRO A 134 -8.43 -14.02 10.15
N ARG A 135 -7.33 -13.29 9.98
CA ARG A 135 -7.32 -11.84 10.09
C ARG A 135 -8.33 -11.24 9.12
N LEU A 136 -9.10 -10.27 9.56
CA LEU A 136 -9.92 -9.47 8.66
C LEU A 136 -8.99 -8.62 7.79
N ILE A 137 -8.85 -9.02 6.55
CA ILE A 137 -8.06 -8.30 5.56
C ILE A 137 -9.02 -7.50 4.71
N THR A 138 -8.73 -6.21 4.56
CA THR A 138 -9.54 -5.29 3.75
C THR A 138 -9.27 -5.42 2.25
N ARG A 139 -8.30 -6.23 1.87
CA ARG A 139 -7.90 -6.46 0.48
C ARG A 139 -8.05 -7.95 0.16
N ASN A 140 -8.92 -8.26 -0.79
CA ASN A 140 -9.25 -9.63 -1.19
C ASN A 140 -8.53 -9.97 -2.51
N TYR A 141 -7.20 -9.85 -2.52
CA TYR A 141 -6.42 -10.16 -3.72
C TYR A 141 -6.51 -11.64 -4.12
N GLU A 142 -6.77 -12.53 -3.17
CA GLU A 142 -6.94 -13.96 -3.40
C GLU A 142 -8.09 -14.27 -4.35
N LEU A 143 -9.16 -13.47 -4.35
CA LEU A 143 -10.35 -13.73 -5.16
C LEU A 143 -10.05 -13.73 -6.66
N GLN A 144 -9.06 -12.96 -7.10
CA GLN A 144 -8.67 -12.93 -8.52
C GLN A 144 -8.00 -14.23 -9.00
N PHE A 145 -7.51 -15.04 -8.07
CA PHE A 145 -6.75 -16.27 -8.35
C PHE A 145 -7.53 -17.54 -8.02
N LEU A 146 -8.62 -17.44 -7.25
CA LEU A 146 -9.44 -18.58 -6.87
C LEU A 146 -10.36 -19.03 -8.01
N GLY A 147 -10.58 -20.36 -8.05
CA GLY A 147 -11.44 -21.01 -9.06
C GLY A 147 -10.66 -21.51 -10.27
N LYS A 148 -11.10 -22.67 -10.80
CA LYS A 148 -10.40 -23.44 -11.85
C LYS A 148 -9.90 -22.63 -13.03
N ASN A 149 -10.69 -21.67 -13.52
CA ASN A 149 -10.33 -20.85 -14.67
C ASN A 149 -9.23 -19.83 -14.35
N ASN A 150 -9.30 -19.22 -13.17
CA ASN A 150 -8.30 -18.24 -12.73
C ASN A 150 -6.98 -18.94 -12.36
N GLU A 151 -7.06 -20.09 -11.71
CA GLU A 151 -5.89 -20.94 -11.41
C GLU A 151 -5.16 -21.34 -12.69
N LYS A 152 -5.86 -21.83 -13.71
CA LYS A 152 -5.25 -22.17 -15.01
C LYS A 152 -4.55 -20.98 -15.67
N LYS A 153 -5.16 -19.78 -15.60
CA LYS A 153 -4.53 -18.55 -16.13
C LYS A 153 -3.26 -18.20 -15.35
N LEU A 154 -3.33 -18.29 -14.02
CA LEU A 154 -2.18 -18.04 -13.16
C LEU A 154 -1.04 -19.03 -13.43
N GLU A 155 -1.34 -20.33 -13.49
CA GLU A 155 -0.38 -21.39 -13.81
C GLU A 155 0.29 -21.15 -15.18
N LYS A 156 -0.51 -20.82 -16.20
CA LYS A 156 0.02 -20.51 -17.53
C LYS A 156 1.06 -19.39 -17.49
N TRP A 157 0.79 -18.31 -16.77
CA TRP A 157 1.68 -17.16 -16.72
C TRP A 157 2.89 -17.37 -15.79
N LEU A 158 2.76 -18.18 -14.75
CA LEU A 158 3.86 -18.45 -13.82
C LEU A 158 4.80 -19.54 -14.32
N PHE A 159 4.26 -20.61 -14.91
CA PHE A 159 5.05 -21.81 -15.21
C PHE A 159 5.31 -22.04 -16.71
N ASN A 160 4.44 -21.52 -17.60
CA ASN A 160 4.59 -21.68 -19.04
C ASN A 160 5.22 -20.46 -19.72
N ASN A 161 5.78 -19.55 -18.95
CA ASN A 161 6.51 -18.40 -19.49
C ASN A 161 8.02 -18.60 -19.30
N PRO A 162 8.77 -18.96 -20.32
CA PRO A 162 10.19 -19.27 -20.22
C PRO A 162 11.04 -18.11 -19.72
N LYS A 163 10.53 -16.88 -19.84
CA LYS A 163 11.27 -15.68 -19.47
C LYS A 163 11.23 -15.39 -17.97
N ILE A 164 10.14 -15.70 -17.29
CA ILE A 164 10.14 -15.61 -15.83
C ILE A 164 11.05 -16.69 -15.24
N SER A 165 11.07 -17.90 -15.82
CA SER A 165 11.89 -19.02 -15.36
C SER A 165 13.40 -18.78 -15.53
N SER A 166 13.81 -17.90 -16.45
CA SER A 166 15.20 -17.51 -16.59
C SER A 166 15.70 -16.53 -15.52
N ILE A 167 14.77 -15.84 -14.82
CA ILE A 167 15.09 -14.82 -13.83
C ILE A 167 14.76 -15.31 -12.42
N ILE A 168 13.62 -15.99 -12.27
CA ILE A 168 13.16 -16.52 -10.98
C ILE A 168 13.20 -18.05 -11.05
N PRO A 169 13.95 -18.71 -10.17
CA PRO A 169 14.01 -20.16 -10.10
C PRO A 169 12.63 -20.80 -9.96
N PHE A 170 12.44 -21.93 -10.63
CA PHE A 170 11.15 -22.64 -10.64
C PHE A 170 10.70 -23.11 -9.26
N ASP A 171 11.61 -23.48 -8.40
CA ASP A 171 11.34 -23.87 -7.02
C ASP A 171 10.70 -22.72 -6.21
N ILE A 172 11.17 -21.49 -6.39
CA ILE A 172 10.57 -20.30 -5.76
C ILE A 172 9.14 -20.08 -6.26
N LEU A 173 8.92 -20.17 -7.58
CA LEU A 173 7.56 -20.01 -8.14
C LEU A 173 6.62 -21.10 -7.59
N SER A 174 7.08 -22.34 -7.54
CA SER A 174 6.34 -23.50 -7.05
C SER A 174 6.07 -23.40 -5.55
N GLU A 175 7.03 -22.93 -4.76
CA GLU A 175 6.88 -22.73 -3.32
C GLU A 175 5.77 -21.71 -3.02
N TYR A 176 5.82 -20.52 -3.62
CA TYR A 176 4.80 -19.50 -3.37
C TYR A 176 3.42 -19.90 -3.87
N TYR A 177 3.35 -20.57 -5.02
CA TYR A 177 2.10 -21.10 -5.56
C TYR A 177 1.53 -22.22 -4.66
N GLY A 178 2.37 -23.14 -4.19
CA GLY A 178 1.99 -24.19 -3.25
C GLY A 178 1.50 -23.62 -1.91
N LYS A 179 2.18 -22.63 -1.37
CA LYS A 179 1.76 -21.93 -0.14
C LYS A 179 0.42 -21.20 -0.33
N PHE A 180 0.19 -20.62 -1.48
CA PHE A 180 -1.10 -20.01 -1.81
C PHE A 180 -2.23 -21.04 -1.85
N LYS A 181 -2.03 -22.19 -2.50
CA LYS A 181 -3.08 -23.22 -2.62
C LYS A 181 -3.37 -23.95 -1.30
N ASN A 182 -2.33 -24.27 -0.54
CA ASN A 182 -2.42 -25.28 0.51
C ASN A 182 -2.25 -24.73 1.94
N VAL A 183 -1.73 -23.47 2.09
CA VAL A 183 -1.45 -22.91 3.41
C VAL A 183 -2.37 -21.74 3.72
N ASP A 184 -2.27 -20.65 2.96
CA ASP A 184 -3.05 -19.43 3.22
C ASP A 184 -3.17 -18.59 1.93
N PRO A 185 -4.28 -18.71 1.18
CA PRO A 185 -4.48 -17.96 -0.05
C PRO A 185 -4.49 -16.45 0.17
N VAL A 186 -4.95 -15.98 1.33
CA VAL A 186 -5.00 -14.55 1.64
C VAL A 186 -3.59 -13.99 1.81
N LYS A 187 -2.76 -14.67 2.61
CA LYS A 187 -1.39 -14.24 2.91
C LYS A 187 -0.50 -14.25 1.65
N TYR A 188 -0.64 -15.29 0.83
CA TYR A 188 0.25 -15.50 -0.32
C TYR A 188 -0.28 -14.94 -1.65
N SER A 189 -1.49 -14.37 -1.66
CA SER A 189 -2.05 -13.71 -2.87
C SER A 189 -1.23 -12.53 -3.34
N HIS A 190 -0.69 -11.71 -2.42
CA HIS A 190 0.10 -10.56 -2.79
C HIS A 190 1.45 -10.92 -3.45
N PRO A 191 2.27 -11.83 -2.91
CA PRO A 191 3.44 -12.34 -3.62
C PRO A 191 3.13 -12.90 -5.00
N LEU A 192 2.04 -13.67 -5.15
CA LEU A 192 1.62 -14.18 -6.45
C LEU A 192 1.21 -13.08 -7.43
N SER A 193 0.53 -12.05 -6.94
CA SER A 193 0.20 -10.88 -7.77
C SER A 193 1.45 -10.18 -8.29
N MET A 194 2.50 -10.07 -7.47
CA MET A 194 3.78 -9.52 -7.87
C MET A 194 4.47 -10.39 -8.94
N LEU A 195 4.52 -11.70 -8.72
CA LEU A 195 5.10 -12.66 -9.68
C LEU A 195 4.34 -12.65 -11.01
N LEU A 196 3.00 -12.62 -10.98
CA LEU A 196 2.17 -12.52 -12.18
C LEU A 196 2.45 -11.21 -12.93
N THR A 197 2.50 -10.08 -12.23
CA THR A 197 2.79 -8.77 -12.83
C THR A 197 4.17 -8.78 -13.50
N PHE A 198 5.16 -9.34 -12.84
CA PHE A 198 6.50 -9.47 -13.37
C PHE A 198 6.55 -10.40 -14.60
N SER A 199 5.85 -11.53 -14.55
CA SER A 199 5.73 -12.44 -15.69
C SER A 199 5.11 -11.79 -16.93
N LEU A 200 4.02 -11.03 -16.72
CA LEU A 200 3.36 -10.28 -17.79
C LEU A 200 4.27 -9.18 -18.36
N TRP A 201 5.02 -8.50 -17.48
CA TRP A 201 5.99 -7.49 -17.88
C TRP A 201 7.12 -8.10 -18.73
N CYS A 202 7.69 -9.21 -18.30
CA CYS A 202 8.73 -9.95 -19.05
C CYS A 202 8.20 -10.38 -20.43
N HIS A 203 6.95 -10.81 -20.52
CA HIS A 203 6.33 -11.21 -21.80
C HIS A 203 6.18 -10.00 -22.74
N LYS A 204 5.69 -8.87 -22.23
CA LYS A 204 5.43 -7.67 -23.04
C LYS A 204 6.70 -6.97 -23.51
N ASN A 205 7.74 -6.91 -22.71
CA ASN A 205 8.96 -6.14 -23.04
C ASN A 205 9.91 -6.83 -24.00
N ASN A 206 9.61 -8.05 -24.44
CA ASN A 206 10.39 -8.67 -25.50
C ASN A 206 9.87 -8.39 -26.90
N SER A 207 8.72 -7.74 -27.01
CA SER A 207 8.26 -7.18 -28.29
C SER A 207 8.98 -5.88 -28.68
N ILE A 208 9.93 -5.41 -27.82
CA ILE A 208 10.65 -4.14 -27.99
C ILE A 208 12.13 -4.34 -28.40
N LYS A 209 12.60 -5.58 -28.52
CA LYS A 209 13.99 -5.91 -28.87
C LYS A 209 14.17 -6.57 -30.24
N ASP A 210 13.10 -6.70 -31.00
CA ASP A 210 13.11 -7.00 -32.42
C ASP A 210 12.60 -5.74 -33.15
#